data_4511590d30e997f88633dfcb91558ee5
#
_entry.id   4511590d30e997f88633dfcb91558ee5
#
_cell.length_a   1.000
_cell.length_b   1.000
_cell.length_c   1.000
_cell.angle_alpha   90.00
_cell.angle_beta   90.00
_cell.angle_gamma   90.00
#
_symmetry.space_group_name_H-M   'P 1'
#
loop_
_entity.id
_entity.type
_entity.pdbx_description
1 polymer ?
#
loop_
_entity_poly.entity_id
_entity_poly.type
_entity_poly.pdbx_seq_one_letter_code
_entity_poly.pdbx_strand_id
1 'polypeptide(L)'
;DLPNGQKQKAGEIKNEKPISVLFEGVDTDIYYPKDKYQTKKEDPILYDELDELIKEDFAYLHVGQWNKGGFGEDRKNIGVLIKSFLKAFSNIPNPPALVLKTNGANFSVLDREDTKKKIQEVKDMFTGVDLPNIYLIHGDFTIEEMSTLYNHPKIGAFITCTHGEGFGRPML
;
A
#
# COMPACT_ATOMS: atom_id res chain seq x y z
N ASP A 1 23.18 0.90 19.85
CA ASP A 1 23.70 0.01 20.89
C ASP A 1 24.94 -0.69 20.36
N LEU A 2 26.00 -0.77 21.17
CA LEU A 2 27.20 -1.52 20.84
C LEU A 2 26.97 -3.03 21.05
N PRO A 3 27.71 -3.91 20.37
CA PRO A 3 27.54 -5.37 20.50
C PRO A 3 27.66 -5.92 21.95
N ASN A 4 28.20 -5.15 22.86
CA ASN A 4 28.32 -5.46 24.29
C ASN A 4 27.20 -4.92 25.18
N GLY A 5 26.12 -4.38 24.57
CA GLY A 5 24.98 -3.81 25.30
C GLY A 5 25.21 -2.43 25.92
N GLN A 6 26.41 -1.83 25.73
CA GLN A 6 26.68 -0.47 26.21
C GLN A 6 26.06 0.57 25.27
N LYS A 7 25.41 1.56 25.84
CA LYS A 7 24.91 2.72 25.09
C LYS A 7 26.04 3.72 24.93
N GLN A 8 26.51 3.91 23.70
CA GLN A 8 27.40 5.01 23.39
C GLN A 8 26.56 6.29 23.28
N LYS A 9 26.93 7.31 24.04
CA LYS A 9 26.33 8.63 23.90
C LYS A 9 26.65 9.15 22.50
N ALA A 10 25.66 9.34 21.66
CA ALA A 10 25.84 10.02 20.39
C ALA A 10 26.39 11.41 20.69
N GLY A 11 27.47 11.82 20.01
CA GLY A 11 28.04 13.15 20.22
C GLY A 11 26.98 14.23 19.99
N GLU A 12 27.01 15.30 20.78
CA GLU A 12 26.17 16.47 20.53
C GLU A 12 26.57 17.12 19.22
N ILE A 13 25.69 17.13 18.24
CA ILE A 13 25.85 17.92 17.03
C ILE A 13 25.33 19.31 17.34
N LYS A 14 26.24 20.29 17.51
CA LYS A 14 25.84 21.70 17.59
C LYS A 14 25.52 22.21 16.19
N ASN A 15 24.27 22.58 15.99
CA ASN A 15 23.88 23.28 14.78
C ASN A 15 23.76 24.79 15.08
N GLU A 16 24.59 25.59 14.43
CA GLU A 16 24.61 27.06 14.59
C GLU A 16 23.56 27.77 13.72
N LYS A 17 22.93 27.01 12.80
CA LYS A 17 21.86 27.57 11.95
C LYS A 17 20.51 27.44 12.65
N PRO A 18 19.62 28.42 12.48
CA PRO A 18 18.26 28.30 12.99
C PRO A 18 17.57 27.09 12.40
N ILE A 19 16.97 26.28 13.28
CA ILE A 19 16.19 25.10 12.90
C ILE A 19 14.76 25.38 13.29
N SER A 20 13.83 25.20 12.35
CA SER A 20 12.40 25.20 12.61
C SER A 20 11.78 23.88 12.18
N VAL A 21 10.74 23.47 12.89
CA VAL A 21 9.94 22.32 12.50
C VAL A 21 8.86 22.80 11.52
N LEU A 22 8.92 22.24 10.30
CA LEU A 22 7.85 22.42 9.32
C LEU A 22 7.03 21.12 9.29
N PHE A 23 5.79 21.21 9.73
CA PHE A 23 4.89 20.06 9.68
C PHE A 23 4.47 19.80 8.23
N GLU A 24 4.51 18.54 7.85
CA GLU A 24 3.90 18.07 6.62
C GLU A 24 2.38 18.12 6.77
N GLY A 25 1.67 18.53 5.74
CA GLY A 25 0.22 18.57 5.71
C GLY A 25 -0.37 17.65 4.66
N VAL A 26 -1.67 17.45 4.72
CA VAL A 26 -2.48 16.84 3.67
C VAL A 26 -3.44 17.89 3.12
N ASP A 27 -3.65 17.87 1.80
CA ASP A 27 -4.60 18.75 1.15
C ASP A 27 -6.02 18.21 1.36
N THR A 28 -6.73 18.82 2.29
CA THR A 28 -8.10 18.42 2.67
C THR A 28 -9.16 18.87 1.65
N ASP A 29 -8.81 19.70 0.67
CA ASP A 29 -9.70 20.04 -0.44
C ASP A 29 -9.71 18.93 -1.51
N ILE A 30 -8.70 18.06 -1.49
CA ILE A 30 -8.58 16.92 -2.38
C ILE A 30 -8.89 15.61 -1.63
N TYR A 31 -8.21 15.41 -0.48
CA TYR A 31 -8.36 14.20 0.33
C TYR A 31 -9.40 14.40 1.43
N TYR A 32 -10.63 14.02 1.12
CA TYR A 32 -11.76 13.98 2.06
C TYR A 32 -12.70 12.83 1.67
N PRO A 33 -13.55 12.36 2.58
CA PRO A 33 -14.53 11.33 2.27
C PRO A 33 -15.52 11.83 1.22
N LYS A 34 -15.59 11.14 0.07
CA LYS A 34 -16.48 11.45 -1.05
C LYS A 34 -17.53 10.37 -1.21
N ASP A 35 -18.74 10.76 -1.56
CA ASP A 35 -19.75 9.80 -1.95
C ASP A 35 -19.46 9.23 -3.37
N LYS A 36 -20.23 8.20 -3.73
CA LYS A 36 -20.12 7.51 -5.02
C LYS A 36 -20.20 8.46 -6.22
N TYR A 37 -21.09 9.46 -6.17
CA TYR A 37 -21.29 10.37 -7.29
C TYR A 37 -20.14 11.37 -7.42
N GLN A 38 -19.67 11.88 -6.31
CA GLN A 38 -18.50 12.78 -6.26
C GLN A 38 -17.26 12.06 -6.77
N THR A 39 -17.01 10.83 -6.30
CA THR A 39 -15.86 10.02 -6.72
C THR A 39 -15.90 9.74 -8.22
N LYS A 40 -17.03 9.28 -8.74
CA LYS A 40 -17.18 9.01 -10.18
C LYS A 40 -17.07 10.29 -11.04
N LYS A 41 -17.49 11.43 -10.53
CA LYS A 41 -17.39 12.72 -11.24
C LYS A 41 -15.95 13.22 -11.30
N GLU A 42 -15.14 12.92 -10.30
CA GLU A 42 -13.73 13.34 -10.24
C GLU A 42 -12.89 12.66 -11.32
N ASP A 43 -12.96 11.35 -11.42
CA ASP A 43 -12.34 10.57 -12.50
C ASP A 43 -13.25 9.41 -12.92
N PRO A 44 -14.12 9.63 -13.91
CA PRO A 44 -15.05 8.61 -14.36
C PRO A 44 -14.37 7.42 -15.03
N ILE A 45 -13.20 7.62 -15.65
CA ILE A 45 -12.49 6.55 -16.35
C ILE A 45 -11.88 5.59 -15.32
N LEU A 46 -11.09 6.10 -14.39
CA LEU A 46 -10.49 5.28 -13.34
C LEU A 46 -11.55 4.62 -12.46
N TYR A 47 -12.64 5.36 -12.17
CA TYR A 47 -13.75 4.80 -11.40
C TYR A 47 -14.32 3.56 -12.07
N ASP A 48 -14.65 3.63 -13.36
CA ASP A 48 -15.24 2.52 -14.11
C ASP A 48 -14.21 1.38 -14.29
N GLU A 49 -12.92 1.68 -14.51
CA GLU A 49 -11.84 0.69 -14.55
C GLU A 49 -11.70 -0.08 -13.22
N LEU A 50 -11.77 0.61 -12.09
CA LEU A 50 -11.72 -0.02 -10.77
C LEU A 50 -12.96 -0.88 -10.51
N ASP A 51 -14.14 -0.41 -10.93
CA ASP A 51 -15.39 -1.16 -10.79
C ASP A 51 -15.40 -2.44 -11.62
N GLU A 52 -14.77 -2.40 -12.81
CA GLU A 52 -14.56 -3.58 -13.65
C GLU A 52 -13.46 -4.50 -13.14
N LEU A 53 -12.38 -3.96 -12.59
CA LEU A 53 -11.24 -4.72 -12.10
C LEU A 53 -11.58 -5.53 -10.86
N ILE A 54 -12.16 -4.88 -9.85
CA ILE A 54 -12.48 -5.48 -8.56
C ILE A 54 -13.83 -6.19 -8.67
N LYS A 55 -13.83 -7.52 -8.58
CA LYS A 55 -15.05 -8.33 -8.74
C LYS A 55 -15.84 -8.50 -7.43
N GLU A 56 -15.17 -8.27 -6.32
CA GLU A 56 -15.72 -8.37 -4.98
C GLU A 56 -16.44 -7.07 -4.59
N ASP A 57 -17.39 -7.18 -3.66
CA ASP A 57 -18.10 -6.03 -3.09
C ASP A 57 -17.25 -5.26 -2.06
N PHE A 58 -16.17 -5.88 -1.58
CA PHE A 58 -15.27 -5.31 -0.58
C PHE A 58 -13.81 -5.66 -0.89
N ALA A 59 -12.96 -4.65 -0.86
CA ALA A 59 -11.53 -4.82 -0.96
C ALA A 59 -10.77 -4.04 0.11
N TYR A 60 -9.70 -4.64 0.60
CA TYR A 60 -8.66 -3.94 1.35
C TYR A 60 -7.72 -3.25 0.38
N LEU A 61 -7.30 -2.04 0.70
CA LEU A 61 -6.30 -1.28 -0.06
C LEU A 61 -4.99 -1.19 0.70
N HIS A 62 -3.89 -1.49 0.03
CA HIS A 62 -2.55 -1.13 0.47
C HIS A 62 -1.91 -0.18 -0.54
N VAL A 63 -1.34 0.91 -0.05
CA VAL A 63 -0.56 1.86 -0.84
C VAL A 63 0.85 1.95 -0.28
N GLY A 64 1.83 1.69 -1.13
CA GLY A 64 3.21 1.79 -0.68
C GLY A 64 4.20 1.18 -1.66
N GLN A 65 5.45 1.61 -1.54
CA GLN A 65 6.52 1.13 -2.39
C GLN A 65 7.08 -0.20 -1.84
N TRP A 66 7.16 -1.22 -2.68
CA TRP A 66 7.77 -2.50 -2.34
C TRP A 66 9.25 -2.49 -2.68
N ASN A 67 10.03 -1.92 -1.80
CA ASN A 67 11.47 -1.80 -1.96
C ASN A 67 12.19 -3.17 -2.03
N LYS A 68 13.50 -3.12 -2.30
CA LYS A 68 14.36 -4.29 -2.29
C LYS A 68 14.45 -4.90 -0.89
N GLY A 69 14.55 -6.21 -0.84
CA GLY A 69 14.65 -7.02 0.35
C GLY A 69 14.04 -8.40 0.11
N GLY A 70 14.40 -9.38 0.91
CA GLY A 70 13.74 -10.67 0.96
C GLY A 70 12.34 -10.57 1.59
N PHE A 71 11.66 -11.69 1.68
CA PHE A 71 10.35 -11.78 2.30
C PHE A 71 10.42 -11.29 3.77
N GLY A 72 9.67 -10.25 4.10
CA GLY A 72 9.63 -9.64 5.44
C GLY A 72 10.80 -8.71 5.78
N GLU A 73 11.68 -8.42 4.84
CA GLU A 73 12.83 -7.52 5.04
C GLU A 73 12.57 -6.09 4.54
N ASP A 74 11.56 -5.90 3.69
CA ASP A 74 11.19 -4.58 3.22
C ASP A 74 10.47 -3.78 4.31
N ARG A 75 10.74 -2.48 4.37
CA ARG A 75 10.15 -1.58 5.39
C ARG A 75 8.63 -1.60 5.42
N LYS A 76 7.97 -1.71 4.28
CA LYS A 76 6.50 -1.76 4.15
C LYS A 76 5.92 -3.14 4.47
N ASN A 77 6.78 -4.17 4.52
CA ASN A 77 6.42 -5.54 4.88
C ASN A 77 5.28 -6.12 4.03
N ILE A 78 5.30 -5.78 2.72
CA ILE A 78 4.20 -6.10 1.80
C ILE A 78 4.07 -7.62 1.62
N GLY A 79 5.17 -8.35 1.55
CA GLY A 79 5.13 -9.82 1.45
C GLY A 79 4.42 -10.45 2.65
N VAL A 80 4.67 -9.97 3.87
CA VAL A 80 4.00 -10.46 5.08
C VAL A 80 2.54 -10.05 5.11
N LEU A 81 2.20 -8.83 4.65
CA LEU A 81 0.82 -8.39 4.49
C LEU A 81 0.04 -9.34 3.57
N ILE A 82 0.58 -9.64 2.37
CA ILE A 82 -0.02 -10.57 1.41
C ILE A 82 -0.20 -11.94 2.05
N LYS A 83 0.84 -12.49 2.68
CA LYS A 83 0.76 -13.81 3.34
C LYS A 83 -0.32 -13.84 4.42
N SER A 84 -0.39 -12.80 5.25
CA SER A 84 -1.38 -12.70 6.31
C SER A 84 -2.80 -12.61 5.76
N PHE A 85 -2.99 -11.83 4.70
CA PHE A 85 -4.27 -11.71 4.00
C PHE A 85 -4.70 -13.06 3.39
N LEU A 86 -3.82 -13.72 2.65
CA LEU A 86 -4.11 -15.03 2.07
C LEU A 86 -4.45 -16.06 3.15
N LYS A 87 -3.69 -16.07 4.26
CA LYS A 87 -3.96 -16.98 5.39
C LYS A 87 -5.31 -16.71 6.06
N ALA A 88 -5.71 -15.44 6.16
CA ALA A 88 -6.96 -15.07 6.82
C ALA A 88 -8.19 -15.39 5.98
N PHE A 89 -8.07 -15.32 4.65
CA PHE A 89 -9.21 -15.39 3.74
C PHE A 89 -9.19 -16.57 2.76
N SER A 90 -8.25 -17.51 2.89
CA SER A 90 -8.27 -18.76 2.12
C SER A 90 -9.45 -19.64 2.52
N ASN A 91 -10.05 -20.33 1.55
CA ASN A 91 -11.22 -21.22 1.69
C ASN A 91 -12.46 -20.54 2.30
N ILE A 92 -12.55 -19.21 2.29
CA ILE A 92 -13.73 -18.48 2.75
C ILE A 92 -14.64 -18.25 1.55
N PRO A 93 -15.93 -18.59 1.62
CA PRO A 93 -16.88 -18.24 0.58
C PRO A 93 -17.00 -16.71 0.43
N ASN A 94 -16.94 -16.20 -0.80
CA ASN A 94 -16.99 -14.77 -1.10
C ASN A 94 -15.99 -13.92 -0.26
N PRO A 95 -14.69 -14.25 -0.34
CA PRO A 95 -13.69 -13.52 0.41
C PRO A 95 -13.57 -12.08 -0.11
N PRO A 96 -13.09 -11.13 0.70
CA PRO A 96 -12.72 -9.80 0.21
C PRO A 96 -11.52 -9.90 -0.74
N ALA A 97 -11.31 -8.86 -1.55
CA ALA A 97 -10.08 -8.71 -2.33
C ALA A 97 -9.00 -7.92 -1.59
N LEU A 98 -7.76 -8.03 -2.07
CA LEU A 98 -6.65 -7.15 -1.71
C LEU A 98 -6.22 -6.36 -2.95
N VAL A 99 -6.32 -5.05 -2.90
CA VAL A 99 -5.80 -4.14 -3.91
C VAL A 99 -4.45 -3.61 -3.45
N LEU A 100 -3.43 -3.84 -4.26
CA LEU A 100 -2.07 -3.37 -4.01
C LEU A 100 -1.75 -2.25 -5.00
N LYS A 101 -1.76 -1.01 -4.55
CA LYS A 101 -1.19 0.13 -5.26
C LYS A 101 0.29 0.21 -4.90
N THR A 102 1.12 -0.47 -5.66
CA THR A 102 2.53 -0.64 -5.34
C THR A 102 3.40 -0.71 -6.58
N ASN A 103 4.65 -0.35 -6.40
CA ASN A 103 5.75 -0.52 -7.35
C ASN A 103 7.02 -0.88 -6.58
N GLY A 104 8.04 -1.35 -7.27
CA GLY A 104 9.38 -1.54 -6.71
C GLY A 104 10.19 -0.25 -6.77
N ALA A 105 11.08 -0.15 -7.74
CA ALA A 105 11.97 1.01 -7.89
C ALA A 105 11.39 2.11 -8.80
N ASN A 106 10.51 1.76 -9.75
CA ASN A 106 9.95 2.66 -10.75
C ASN A 106 8.64 2.10 -11.33
N PHE A 107 8.15 2.69 -12.43
CA PHE A 107 6.91 2.26 -13.10
C PHE A 107 7.14 1.56 -14.44
N SER A 108 8.33 0.98 -14.66
CA SER A 108 8.62 0.24 -15.88
C SER A 108 7.89 -1.10 -15.95
N VAL A 109 7.79 -1.65 -17.16
CA VAL A 109 7.24 -3.00 -17.37
C VAL A 109 8.03 -4.05 -16.61
N LEU A 110 9.36 -3.92 -16.54
CA LEU A 110 10.21 -4.85 -15.80
C LEU A 110 9.92 -4.81 -14.29
N ASP A 111 9.74 -3.62 -13.74
CA ASP A 111 9.38 -3.45 -12.32
C ASP A 111 8.00 -4.05 -12.01
N ARG A 112 7.04 -3.89 -12.94
CA ARG A 112 5.72 -4.52 -12.83
C ARG A 112 5.81 -6.04 -12.82
N GLU A 113 6.59 -6.63 -13.73
CA GLU A 113 6.74 -8.08 -13.78
C GLU A 113 7.50 -8.62 -12.56
N ASP A 114 8.51 -7.90 -12.04
CA ASP A 114 9.16 -8.25 -10.78
C ASP A 114 8.17 -8.21 -9.59
N THR A 115 7.34 -7.18 -9.54
CA THR A 115 6.28 -7.08 -8.50
C THR A 115 5.28 -8.22 -8.59
N LYS A 116 4.84 -8.60 -9.80
CA LYS A 116 3.95 -9.75 -10.01
C LYS A 116 4.61 -11.05 -9.57
N LYS A 117 5.90 -11.24 -9.89
CA LYS A 117 6.66 -12.41 -9.47
C LYS A 117 6.72 -12.53 -7.95
N LYS A 118 7.00 -11.44 -7.23
CA LYS A 118 6.99 -11.41 -5.77
C LYS A 118 5.62 -11.79 -5.19
N ILE A 119 4.53 -11.29 -5.78
CA ILE A 119 3.17 -11.69 -5.38
C ILE A 119 2.97 -13.19 -5.57
N GLN A 120 3.40 -13.73 -6.73
CA GLN A 120 3.27 -15.14 -7.04
C GLN A 120 4.08 -16.01 -6.08
N GLU A 121 5.31 -15.63 -5.75
CA GLU A 121 6.15 -16.33 -4.77
C GLU A 121 5.45 -16.47 -3.40
N VAL A 122 4.69 -15.45 -2.98
CA VAL A 122 3.90 -15.54 -1.74
C VAL A 122 2.69 -16.45 -1.92
N LYS A 123 2.00 -16.41 -3.07
CA LYS A 123 0.88 -17.32 -3.38
C LYS A 123 1.33 -18.77 -3.41
N ASP A 124 2.50 -19.06 -3.93
CA ASP A 124 3.07 -20.41 -4.05
C ASP A 124 3.37 -21.06 -2.66
N MET A 125 3.39 -20.26 -1.58
CA MET A 125 3.46 -20.81 -0.22
C MET A 125 2.17 -21.51 0.22
N PHE A 126 1.08 -21.36 -0.54
CA PHE A 126 -0.23 -21.93 -0.24
C PHE A 126 -0.59 -22.98 -1.29
N THR A 127 -0.70 -24.22 -0.88
CA THR A 127 -1.04 -25.34 -1.78
C THR A 127 -2.36 -25.97 -1.38
N GLY A 128 -3.18 -26.32 -2.36
CA GLY A 128 -4.42 -27.04 -2.14
C GLY A 128 -5.53 -26.26 -1.41
N VAL A 129 -5.48 -24.92 -1.51
CA VAL A 129 -6.49 -24.03 -0.91
C VAL A 129 -6.96 -23.01 -1.97
N ASP A 130 -8.22 -22.60 -1.85
CA ASP A 130 -8.77 -21.51 -2.65
C ASP A 130 -8.28 -20.17 -2.07
N LEU A 131 -7.65 -19.36 -2.89
CA LEU A 131 -7.08 -18.08 -2.48
C LEU A 131 -7.98 -16.91 -2.89
N PRO A 132 -8.10 -15.89 -2.03
CA PRO A 132 -8.76 -14.63 -2.38
C PRO A 132 -7.99 -13.90 -3.49
N ASN A 133 -8.68 -13.02 -4.20
CA ASN A 133 -8.08 -12.23 -5.28
C ASN A 133 -7.14 -11.14 -4.74
N ILE A 134 -6.04 -10.95 -5.47
CA ILE A 134 -5.10 -9.85 -5.27
C ILE A 134 -4.99 -9.11 -6.59
N TYR A 135 -5.30 -7.82 -6.58
CA TYR A 135 -5.20 -6.93 -7.73
C TYR A 135 -4.01 -6.01 -7.58
N LEU A 136 -3.16 -5.97 -8.61
CA LEU A 136 -2.00 -5.08 -8.67
C LEU A 136 -2.34 -3.86 -9.51
N ILE A 137 -2.30 -2.69 -8.91
CA ILE A 137 -2.30 -1.40 -9.57
C ILE A 137 -0.87 -0.89 -9.59
N HIS A 138 -0.24 -0.96 -10.75
CA HIS A 138 1.14 -0.55 -10.98
C HIS A 138 1.18 0.63 -11.96
N GLY A 139 1.78 1.72 -11.55
CA GLY A 139 1.82 2.95 -12.34
C GLY A 139 1.92 4.18 -11.44
N ASP A 140 2.22 5.32 -12.04
CA ASP A 140 2.10 6.59 -11.36
C ASP A 140 0.65 7.07 -11.42
N PHE A 141 0.16 7.65 -10.35
CA PHE A 141 -1.19 8.19 -10.24
C PHE A 141 -1.09 9.68 -9.92
N THR A 142 -1.95 10.46 -10.52
CA THR A 142 -2.17 11.85 -10.10
C THR A 142 -2.80 11.89 -8.70
N ILE A 143 -2.88 13.09 -8.14
CA ILE A 143 -3.51 13.31 -6.83
C ILE A 143 -5.01 12.97 -6.88
N GLU A 144 -5.68 13.32 -7.98
CA GLU A 144 -7.09 13.06 -8.24
C GLU A 144 -7.36 11.57 -8.43
N GLU A 145 -6.51 10.87 -9.19
CA GLU A 145 -6.59 9.41 -9.34
C GLU A 145 -6.40 8.70 -7.99
N MET A 146 -5.46 9.17 -7.16
CA MET A 146 -5.30 8.64 -5.81
C MET A 146 -6.53 8.89 -4.95
N SER A 147 -7.11 10.10 -5.01
CA SER A 147 -8.35 10.42 -4.31
C SER A 147 -9.51 9.52 -4.75
N THR A 148 -9.65 9.29 -6.07
CA THR A 148 -10.66 8.37 -6.64
C THR A 148 -10.44 6.94 -6.15
N LEU A 149 -9.21 6.46 -6.11
CA LEU A 149 -8.88 5.13 -5.59
C LEU A 149 -9.29 4.98 -4.11
N TYR A 150 -8.93 5.94 -3.25
CA TYR A 150 -9.27 5.89 -1.82
C TYR A 150 -10.78 5.96 -1.55
N ASN A 151 -11.53 6.69 -2.37
CA ASN A 151 -12.96 6.90 -2.21
C ASN A 151 -13.82 5.92 -3.04
N HIS A 152 -13.21 4.97 -3.75
CA HIS A 152 -13.98 4.01 -4.55
C HIS A 152 -14.83 3.11 -3.64
N PRO A 153 -16.15 2.92 -3.92
CA PRO A 153 -17.07 2.22 -3.01
C PRO A 153 -16.68 0.79 -2.64
N LYS A 154 -15.93 0.11 -3.52
CA LYS A 154 -15.43 -1.25 -3.25
C LYS A 154 -14.19 -1.27 -2.34
N ILE A 155 -13.53 -0.13 -2.12
CA ILE A 155 -12.42 0.00 -1.17
C ILE A 155 -12.99 0.32 0.20
N GLY A 156 -13.07 -0.70 1.05
CA GLY A 156 -13.70 -0.57 2.36
C GLY A 156 -12.76 -0.29 3.51
N ALA A 157 -11.45 -0.59 3.36
CA ALA A 157 -10.47 -0.35 4.40
C ALA A 157 -9.04 -0.27 3.86
N PHE A 158 -8.23 0.58 4.48
CA PHE A 158 -6.79 0.61 4.27
C PHE A 158 -6.11 -0.40 5.19
N ILE A 159 -5.10 -1.11 4.68
CA ILE A 159 -4.33 -2.09 5.46
C ILE A 159 -2.82 -1.91 5.25
N THR A 160 -2.05 -1.99 6.33
CA THR A 160 -0.59 -1.93 6.27
C THR A 160 0.06 -2.76 7.38
N CYS A 161 1.21 -3.35 7.08
CA CYS A 161 2.07 -4.06 8.03
C CYS A 161 3.44 -3.39 8.14
N THR A 162 3.56 -2.11 7.82
CA THR A 162 4.82 -1.38 7.81
C THR A 162 5.53 -1.42 9.16
N HIS A 163 6.85 -1.53 9.14
CA HIS A 163 7.69 -1.43 10.34
C HIS A 163 7.80 0.01 10.88
N GLY A 164 7.46 0.99 10.06
CA GLY A 164 7.47 2.41 10.46
C GLY A 164 7.19 3.33 9.29
N GLU A 165 6.62 4.45 9.62
CA GLU A 165 6.34 5.56 8.72
C GLU A 165 6.92 6.85 9.29
N GLY A 166 7.37 7.75 8.42
CA GLY A 166 7.72 9.10 8.82
C GLY A 166 6.46 9.91 9.15
N PHE A 167 5.71 10.26 8.15
CA PHE A 167 4.44 10.98 8.28
C PHE A 167 3.23 10.07 8.05
N GLY A 168 3.35 9.10 7.17
CA GLY A 168 2.29 8.12 6.91
C GLY A 168 1.22 8.59 5.92
N ARG A 169 1.59 9.39 4.91
CA ARG A 169 0.65 9.91 3.89
C ARG A 169 -0.38 8.91 3.37
N PRO A 170 -0.03 7.65 3.11
CA PRO A 170 -1.02 6.68 2.63
C PRO A 170 -2.14 6.35 3.62
N MET A 171 -2.01 6.76 4.90
CA MET A 171 -2.99 6.48 5.96
C MET A 171 -3.85 7.70 6.32
N LEU A 172 -3.56 8.85 5.71
CA LEU A 172 -4.30 10.09 5.88
C LEU A 172 -5.37 10.23 4.81
#